data_22c64a85c6e59f90a374896b04337bb2
#
_entry.id   22c64a85c6e59f90a374896b04337bb2
#
_cell.length_a   1.000
_cell.length_b   1.000
_cell.length_c   1.000
_cell.angle_alpha   90.00
_cell.angle_beta   90.00
_cell.angle_gamma   90.00
#
_symmetry.space_group_name_H-M   'P 1'
#
loop_
_entity.id
_entity.type
_entity.pdbx_description
1 polymer ?
#
loop_
_entity_poly.entity_id
_entity_poly.type
_entity_poly.pdbx_seq_one_letter_code
_entity_poly.pdbx_strand_id
1 'polypeptide(L)'
;MGEITVRKGLAFYESGAIRSFEPLKKIDIQTPIGIITSYDNEPNGIHGDINSVQLSEDGSIEALSTVDHAVEVSSGKSGELFHPGVKNNVCGDERKVSVPMKVRFDKRRVMFHDNPKFSFEIEHCRFEVIKMDMTTKEPLYSCAG
;
A
#
# COMPACT_ATOMS: atom_id res chain seq x y z
N MET A 1 7.77 -15.36 -5.11
CA MET A 1 6.56 -15.00 -5.85
C MET A 1 6.51 -15.76 -7.16
N GLY A 2 5.36 -16.21 -7.55
CA GLY A 2 5.19 -16.83 -8.85
C GLY A 2 5.13 -15.82 -9.98
N GLU A 3 4.50 -16.20 -11.06
CA GLU A 3 4.32 -15.29 -12.18
C GLU A 3 3.36 -14.18 -11.83
N ILE A 4 3.74 -12.94 -12.13
CA ILE A 4 2.93 -11.77 -11.87
C ILE A 4 2.91 -10.94 -13.14
N THR A 5 1.70 -10.56 -13.58
CA THR A 5 1.55 -9.66 -14.72
C THR A 5 1.77 -8.24 -14.23
N VAL A 6 2.72 -7.56 -14.83
CA VAL A 6 3.01 -6.17 -14.46
C VAL A 6 2.42 -5.22 -15.50
N ARG A 7 1.96 -4.08 -15.03
CA ARG A 7 1.37 -3.05 -15.89
C ARG A 7 2.47 -2.20 -16.52
N LYS A 8 3.41 -1.78 -15.72
CA LYS A 8 4.60 -1.04 -16.17
C LYS A 8 5.51 -0.83 -14.97
N GLY A 9 6.63 -0.18 -15.20
CA GLY A 9 7.50 0.24 -14.10
C GLY A 9 8.33 -0.87 -13.50
N LEU A 10 8.64 -1.90 -14.28
CA LEU A 10 9.52 -2.97 -13.79
C LEU A 10 10.95 -2.47 -13.66
N ALA A 11 11.49 -2.52 -12.46
CA ALA A 11 12.86 -2.10 -12.19
C ALA A 11 13.65 -3.25 -11.56
N PHE A 12 14.98 -3.24 -11.78
CA PHE A 12 15.86 -4.30 -11.31
C PHE A 12 17.05 -3.73 -10.55
N TYR A 13 17.57 -4.52 -9.62
CA TYR A 13 18.89 -4.29 -9.06
C TYR A 13 19.97 -4.72 -10.04
N GLU A 14 21.21 -4.30 -9.80
CA GLU A 14 22.33 -4.72 -10.65
C GLU A 14 22.49 -6.24 -10.70
N SER A 15 22.11 -6.92 -9.63
CA SER A 15 22.16 -8.39 -9.56
C SER A 15 21.17 -9.08 -10.48
N GLY A 16 20.20 -8.35 -11.05
CA GLY A 16 19.11 -8.91 -11.82
C GLY A 16 17.86 -9.21 -11.02
N ALA A 17 17.90 -9.09 -9.69
CA ALA A 17 16.73 -9.26 -8.86
C ALA A 17 15.75 -8.10 -9.08
N ILE A 18 14.45 -8.38 -8.96
CA ILE A 18 13.42 -7.37 -9.14
C ILE A 18 13.46 -6.41 -7.96
N ARG A 19 13.51 -5.10 -8.25
CA ARG A 19 13.50 -4.06 -7.25
C ARG A 19 12.11 -3.50 -7.02
N SER A 20 11.36 -3.26 -8.06
CA SER A 20 10.00 -2.74 -7.93
C SER A 20 9.19 -3.06 -9.17
N PHE A 21 7.87 -3.10 -9.00
CA PHE A 21 6.96 -3.28 -10.13
C PHE A 21 5.57 -2.75 -9.79
N GLU A 22 4.81 -2.46 -10.85
CA GLU A 22 3.41 -2.09 -10.70
C GLU A 22 2.57 -3.24 -11.23
N PRO A 23 1.82 -3.94 -10.37
CA PRO A 23 1.01 -5.05 -10.83
C PRO A 23 -0.15 -4.58 -11.72
N LEU A 24 -0.51 -5.39 -12.70
CA LEU A 24 -1.65 -5.10 -13.56
C LEU A 24 -2.96 -5.23 -12.80
N LYS A 25 -3.03 -6.14 -11.85
CA LYS A 25 -4.19 -6.40 -11.01
C LYS A 25 -3.78 -6.36 -9.55
N LYS A 26 -4.78 -6.24 -8.68
CA LYS A 26 -4.54 -6.35 -7.24
C LYS A 26 -3.91 -7.70 -6.92
N ILE A 27 -2.85 -7.68 -6.13
CA ILE A 27 -2.17 -8.91 -5.71
C ILE A 27 -2.01 -8.92 -4.20
N ASP A 28 -2.10 -10.12 -3.62
CA ASP A 28 -1.90 -10.29 -2.19
C ASP A 28 -0.43 -10.53 -1.91
N ILE A 29 0.12 -9.72 -1.01
CA ILE A 29 1.53 -9.77 -0.64
C ILE A 29 1.63 -10.24 0.81
N GLN A 30 2.41 -11.27 1.05
CA GLN A 30 2.72 -11.70 2.41
C GLN A 30 3.72 -10.72 3.02
N THR A 31 3.34 -10.13 4.14
CA THR A 31 4.20 -9.17 4.84
C THR A 31 4.44 -9.61 6.27
N PRO A 32 5.40 -9.00 6.98
CA PRO A 32 5.61 -9.31 8.38
C PRO A 32 4.43 -9.02 9.30
N ILE A 33 3.46 -8.23 8.86
CA ILE A 33 2.29 -7.89 9.67
C ILE A 33 1.00 -8.54 9.13
N GLY A 34 1.10 -9.37 8.10
CA GLY A 34 -0.04 -10.07 7.51
C GLY A 34 -0.10 -9.90 6.01
N ILE A 35 -1.15 -10.44 5.40
CA ILE A 35 -1.33 -10.37 3.95
C ILE A 35 -2.02 -9.06 3.61
N ILE A 36 -1.40 -8.27 2.73
CA ILE A 36 -1.94 -6.98 2.30
C ILE A 36 -2.07 -7.02 0.78
N THR A 37 -3.22 -6.61 0.28
CA THR A 37 -3.46 -6.50 -1.16
C THR A 37 -2.79 -5.23 -1.67
N SER A 38 -1.86 -5.38 -2.60
CA SER A 38 -1.13 -4.25 -3.16
C SER A 38 -1.71 -3.83 -4.49
N TYR A 39 -1.97 -2.52 -4.62
CA TYR A 39 -2.44 -1.93 -5.86
C TYR A 39 -2.50 -0.41 -5.71
N ASP A 40 -2.19 0.27 -6.79
CA ASP A 40 -2.40 1.71 -6.90
C ASP A 40 -3.32 1.94 -8.09
N ASN A 41 -4.52 2.44 -7.82
CA ASN A 41 -5.52 2.66 -8.86
C ASN A 41 -5.14 3.81 -9.82
N GLU A 42 -4.23 4.68 -9.41
CA GLU A 42 -3.72 5.76 -10.25
C GLU A 42 -2.21 5.86 -10.14
N PRO A 43 -1.47 4.87 -10.69
CA PRO A 43 -0.03 4.90 -10.59
C PRO A 43 0.54 6.10 -11.34
N ASN A 44 1.42 6.82 -10.68
CA ASN A 44 2.08 7.95 -11.31
C ASN A 44 3.26 7.45 -12.14
N GLY A 45 3.04 7.25 -13.42
CA GLY A 45 4.04 6.71 -14.31
C GLY A 45 5.16 7.66 -14.68
N ILE A 46 5.09 8.90 -14.21
CA ILE A 46 6.11 9.90 -14.52
C ILE A 46 7.39 9.64 -13.72
N HIS A 47 7.23 9.13 -12.52
CA HIS A 47 8.35 8.85 -11.63
C HIS A 47 8.51 7.34 -11.50
N GLY A 48 9.43 6.77 -12.27
CA GLY A 48 9.58 5.32 -12.39
C GLY A 48 9.86 4.58 -11.09
N ASP A 49 10.11 5.30 -10.01
CA ASP A 49 10.39 4.69 -8.72
C ASP A 49 9.18 4.58 -7.80
N ILE A 50 8.02 5.05 -8.27
CA ILE A 50 6.80 5.02 -7.44
C ILE A 50 5.92 3.88 -7.93
N ASN A 51 6.34 2.66 -7.65
CA ASN A 51 5.58 1.46 -7.93
C ASN A 51 4.90 0.97 -6.65
N SER A 52 3.78 0.27 -6.83
CA SER A 52 3.01 -0.25 -5.71
C SER A 52 3.74 -1.31 -4.90
N VAL A 53 4.72 -1.97 -5.49
CA VAL A 53 5.47 -3.02 -4.79
C VAL A 53 6.97 -2.75 -4.95
N GLN A 54 7.67 -2.71 -3.83
CA GLN A 54 9.12 -2.58 -3.80
C GLN A 54 9.70 -3.74 -2.99
N LEU A 55 10.72 -4.37 -3.54
CA LEU A 55 11.37 -5.53 -2.93
C LEU A 55 12.82 -5.22 -2.62
N SER A 56 13.34 -5.80 -1.56
CA SER A 56 14.77 -5.79 -1.33
C SER A 56 15.43 -6.80 -2.26
N GLU A 57 16.77 -6.75 -2.31
CA GLU A 57 17.50 -7.58 -3.26
C GLU A 57 17.32 -9.07 -3.03
N ASP A 58 17.05 -9.47 -1.80
CA ASP A 58 16.77 -10.86 -1.44
C ASP A 58 15.34 -11.31 -1.74
N GLY A 59 14.50 -10.41 -2.26
CA GLY A 59 13.13 -10.72 -2.61
C GLY A 59 12.11 -10.46 -1.51
N SER A 60 12.52 -10.00 -0.34
CA SER A 60 11.57 -9.68 0.72
C SER A 60 10.89 -8.34 0.44
N ILE A 61 9.70 -8.16 1.00
CA ILE A 61 8.93 -6.93 0.78
C ILE A 61 9.61 -5.75 1.50
N GLU A 62 9.80 -4.66 0.79
CA GLU A 62 10.37 -3.44 1.35
C GLU A 62 9.32 -2.36 1.49
N ALA A 63 8.43 -2.25 0.52
CA ALA A 63 7.33 -1.30 0.58
C ALA A 63 6.21 -1.72 -0.35
N LEU A 64 5.00 -1.33 0.00
CA LEU A 64 3.85 -1.52 -0.88
C LEU A 64 2.86 -0.39 -0.69
N SER A 65 1.95 -0.26 -1.65
CA SER A 65 0.82 0.65 -1.56
C SER A 65 -0.47 -0.16 -1.60
N THR A 66 -1.44 0.22 -0.79
CA THR A 66 -2.72 -0.46 -0.74
C THR A 66 -3.88 0.52 -0.76
N VAL A 67 -4.96 0.14 -1.42
CA VAL A 67 -6.23 0.88 -1.40
C VAL A 67 -7.32 0.05 -0.74
N ASP A 68 -7.08 -1.21 -0.45
CA ASP A 68 -8.11 -2.13 0.03
C ASP A 68 -7.99 -2.52 1.50
N HIS A 69 -6.86 -2.23 2.13
CA HIS A 69 -6.65 -2.65 3.51
C HIS A 69 -6.34 -1.49 4.43
N ALA A 70 -6.88 -1.57 5.64
CA ALA A 70 -6.47 -0.75 6.76
C ALA A 70 -5.66 -1.61 7.71
N VAL A 71 -4.87 -1.00 8.56
CA VAL A 71 -4.09 -1.71 9.57
C VAL A 71 -4.33 -1.07 10.92
N GLU A 72 -4.80 -1.86 11.86
CA GLU A 72 -4.90 -1.43 13.25
C GLU A 72 -3.64 -1.84 13.99
N VAL A 73 -2.99 -0.89 14.63
CA VAL A 73 -1.78 -1.11 15.40
C VAL A 73 -2.11 -0.91 16.86
N SER A 74 -1.85 -1.92 17.70
CA SER A 74 -2.10 -1.86 19.13
C SER A 74 -0.81 -2.07 19.88
N SER A 75 -0.59 -1.24 20.90
CA SER A 75 0.54 -1.37 21.81
C SER A 75 0.05 -1.09 23.22
N GLY A 76 -0.01 -2.13 24.06
CA GLY A 76 -0.56 -1.99 25.40
C GLY A 76 -2.02 -1.58 25.35
N LYS A 77 -2.32 -0.38 25.87
CA LYS A 77 -3.68 0.14 25.94
C LYS A 77 -4.02 1.09 24.78
N SER A 78 -3.04 1.44 23.96
CA SER A 78 -3.29 2.38 22.87
C SER A 78 -3.42 1.64 21.55
N GLY A 79 -4.22 2.20 20.67
CA GLY A 79 -4.40 1.65 19.33
C GLY A 79 -4.56 2.77 18.33
N GLU A 80 -4.07 2.56 17.13
CA GLU A 80 -4.21 3.50 16.02
C GLU A 80 -4.63 2.74 14.77
N LEU A 81 -5.46 3.37 13.96
CA LEU A 81 -5.91 2.81 12.70
C LEU A 81 -5.31 3.61 11.54
N PHE A 82 -4.61 2.91 10.66
CA PHE A 82 -4.08 3.52 9.44
C PHE A 82 -4.82 2.96 8.25
N HIS A 83 -5.23 3.84 7.33
CA HIS A 83 -6.04 3.43 6.19
C HIS A 83 -5.77 4.33 4.99
N PRO A 84 -6.07 3.84 3.79
CA PRO A 84 -6.03 4.68 2.59
C PRO A 84 -7.00 5.85 2.74
N GLY A 85 -6.64 6.96 2.13
CA GLY A 85 -7.47 8.15 2.15
C GLY A 85 -8.37 8.25 0.94
N VAL A 86 -9.08 9.37 0.84
CA VAL A 86 -9.82 9.73 -0.37
C VAL A 86 -9.56 11.20 -0.64
N LYS A 87 -9.56 11.56 -1.91
CA LYS A 87 -9.44 12.95 -2.34
C LYS A 87 -10.45 13.23 -3.43
N ASN A 88 -10.76 14.50 -3.63
CA ASN A 88 -11.64 14.90 -4.72
C ASN A 88 -10.90 14.76 -6.04
N ASN A 89 -11.63 14.28 -7.04
CA ASN A 89 -11.11 14.25 -8.40
C ASN A 89 -11.10 15.67 -8.96
N VAL A 90 -9.97 16.07 -9.51
CA VAL A 90 -9.81 17.43 -10.05
C VAL A 90 -10.39 17.60 -11.45
N CYS A 91 -10.92 16.55 -12.02
CA CYS A 91 -11.43 16.58 -13.39
C CYS A 91 -12.82 17.19 -13.53
N GLY A 92 -13.36 17.78 -12.47
CA GLY A 92 -14.62 18.49 -12.53
C GLY A 92 -15.87 17.62 -12.32
N ASP A 93 -15.73 16.32 -12.25
CA ASP A 93 -16.86 15.43 -11.98
C ASP A 93 -17.07 15.21 -10.47
N GLU A 94 -16.21 15.80 -9.66
CA GLU A 94 -16.33 15.79 -8.21
C GLU A 94 -16.33 14.41 -7.57
N ARG A 95 -15.92 13.39 -8.30
CA ARG A 95 -15.78 12.06 -7.72
C ARG A 95 -14.62 12.02 -6.76
N LYS A 96 -14.77 11.22 -5.71
CA LYS A 96 -13.69 10.96 -4.80
C LYS A 96 -12.87 9.77 -5.27
N VAL A 97 -11.57 9.88 -5.15
CA VAL A 97 -10.63 8.86 -5.58
C VAL A 97 -9.89 8.37 -4.36
N SER A 98 -9.68 7.06 -4.26
CA SER A 98 -8.89 6.48 -3.18
C SER A 98 -7.44 6.92 -3.29
N VAL A 99 -6.86 7.32 -2.17
CA VAL A 99 -5.45 7.65 -2.07
C VAL A 99 -4.77 6.47 -1.41
N PRO A 100 -3.85 5.79 -2.10
CA PRO A 100 -3.21 4.61 -1.52
C PRO A 100 -2.47 4.91 -0.24
N MET A 101 -2.49 3.96 0.67
CA MET A 101 -1.67 4.00 1.87
C MET A 101 -0.35 3.32 1.58
N LYS A 102 0.75 4.00 1.80
CA LYS A 102 2.07 3.41 1.64
C LYS A 102 2.48 2.74 2.95
N VAL A 103 2.95 1.51 2.84
CA VAL A 103 3.45 0.75 3.99
C VAL A 103 4.88 0.34 3.67
N ARG A 104 5.81 0.74 4.52
CA ARG A 104 7.23 0.46 4.32
C ARG A 104 7.73 -0.42 5.45
N PHE A 105 8.53 -1.40 5.10
CA PHE A 105 9.09 -2.36 6.05
C PHE A 105 10.60 -2.24 6.13
N ASP A 106 11.10 -2.20 7.34
CA ASP A 106 12.50 -2.38 7.65
C ASP A 106 12.62 -3.69 8.42
N LYS A 107 13.82 -4.10 8.78
CA LYS A 107 14.04 -5.40 9.43
C LYS A 107 13.19 -5.62 10.68
N ARG A 108 12.90 -4.56 11.42
CA ARG A 108 12.17 -4.66 12.68
C ARG A 108 11.02 -3.68 12.80
N ARG A 109 10.82 -2.82 11.81
CA ARG A 109 9.85 -1.74 11.92
C ARG A 109 8.97 -1.69 10.70
N VAL A 110 7.78 -1.15 10.91
CA VAL A 110 6.84 -0.84 9.84
C VAL A 110 6.47 0.63 9.96
N MET A 111 6.37 1.30 8.81
CA MET A 111 6.05 2.72 8.75
C MET A 111 4.89 2.92 7.79
N PHE A 112 3.91 3.73 8.21
CA PHE A 112 2.72 4.02 7.41
C PHE A 112 2.79 5.44 6.84
N HIS A 113 2.25 5.62 5.63
CA HIS A 113 2.15 6.90 4.95
C HIS A 113 3.50 7.60 4.72
N ASP A 114 4.59 6.85 4.70
CA ASP A 114 5.95 7.42 4.61
C ASP A 114 6.22 8.49 5.66
N ASN A 115 5.59 8.37 6.82
CA ASN A 115 5.71 9.34 7.89
C ASN A 115 6.45 8.68 9.07
N PRO A 116 7.64 9.19 9.45
CA PRO A 116 8.39 8.61 10.58
C PRO A 116 7.64 8.60 11.90
N LYS A 117 6.64 9.47 12.07
CA LYS A 117 5.81 9.49 13.26
C LYS A 117 4.94 8.25 13.38
N PHE A 118 4.68 7.57 12.26
CA PHE A 118 3.85 6.37 12.21
C PHE A 118 4.70 5.12 12.00
N SER A 119 5.78 5.02 12.76
CA SER A 119 6.72 3.92 12.70
C SER A 119 6.62 3.10 13.99
N PHE A 120 6.55 1.78 13.85
CA PHE A 120 6.32 0.87 14.98
C PHE A 120 7.27 -0.31 14.92
N GLU A 121 7.69 -0.80 16.09
CA GLU A 121 8.47 -2.03 16.16
C GLU A 121 7.53 -3.22 16.02
N ILE A 122 7.81 -4.08 15.04
CA ILE A 122 6.91 -5.18 14.71
C ILE A 122 6.76 -6.15 15.87
N GLU A 123 7.83 -6.41 16.61
CA GLU A 123 7.80 -7.35 17.72
C GLU A 123 7.07 -6.82 18.96
N HIS A 124 6.94 -5.51 19.10
CA HIS A 124 6.35 -4.90 20.28
C HIS A 124 4.92 -4.45 20.11
N CYS A 125 4.37 -4.60 18.90
CA CYS A 125 3.03 -4.18 18.61
C CYS A 125 2.22 -5.34 18.05
N ARG A 126 0.91 -5.21 18.14
CA ARG A 126 -0.03 -6.14 17.54
C ARG A 126 -0.62 -5.47 16.30
N PHE A 127 -0.69 -6.20 15.20
CA PHE A 127 -1.18 -5.66 13.93
C PHE A 127 -2.37 -6.48 13.47
N GLU A 128 -3.41 -5.80 13.03
CA GLU A 128 -4.57 -6.44 12.41
C GLU A 128 -4.80 -5.79 11.06
N VAL A 129 -4.68 -6.58 10.00
CA VAL A 129 -4.95 -6.12 8.64
C VAL A 129 -6.42 -6.33 8.36
N ILE A 130 -7.12 -5.25 8.05
CA ILE A 130 -8.57 -5.23 7.89
C ILE A 130 -8.91 -4.89 6.46
N LYS A 131 -9.66 -5.76 5.81
CA LYS A 131 -10.12 -5.49 4.45
C LYS A 131 -11.21 -4.44 4.49
N MET A 132 -11.04 -3.37 3.72
CA MET A 132 -12.02 -2.30 3.67
C MET A 132 -13.18 -2.70 2.79
N ASP A 133 -14.40 -2.37 3.25
CA ASP A 133 -15.60 -2.59 2.45
C ASP A 133 -15.65 -1.53 1.35
N MET A 134 -15.76 -1.97 0.11
CA MET A 134 -15.84 -1.05 -1.03
C MET A 134 -17.05 -0.13 -0.95
N THR A 135 -18.14 -0.61 -0.35
CA THR A 135 -19.35 0.22 -0.22
C THR A 135 -19.17 1.33 0.79
N THR A 136 -18.37 1.14 1.82
CA THR A 136 -18.06 2.20 2.78
C THR A 136 -16.90 3.07 2.31
N LYS A 137 -16.04 2.52 1.48
CA LYS A 137 -14.89 3.23 0.94
C LYS A 137 -15.30 4.20 -0.16
N GLU A 138 -16.29 3.83 -0.95
CA GLU A 138 -16.83 4.71 -1.98
C GLU A 138 -17.82 5.68 -1.37
N PRO A 139 -17.72 6.96 -1.69
CA PRO A 139 -18.75 7.89 -1.25
C PRO A 139 -20.10 7.48 -1.84
N LEU A 140 -21.13 7.54 -1.03
CA LEU A 140 -22.47 7.16 -1.42
C LEU A 140 -23.06 8.08 -2.47
N TYR A 141 -22.41 9.16 -2.74
CA TYR A 141 -22.80 10.10 -3.76
C TYR A 141 -21.61 10.37 -4.62
N SER A 142 -21.85 10.43 -5.89
CA SER A 142 -20.88 11.07 -6.75
C SER A 142 -21.33 12.51 -6.83
N CYS A 143 -20.39 13.40 -6.86
CA CYS A 143 -20.75 14.80 -7.00
C CYS A 143 -21.31 15.11 -8.36
N ALA A 144 -21.20 14.19 -9.27
CA ALA A 144 -21.78 14.31 -10.58
C ALA A 144 -23.26 13.96 -10.58
N GLY A 145 -23.70 13.32 -9.54
CA GLY A 145 -25.11 12.94 -9.44
C GLY A 145 -25.92 13.96 -8.76
#